data_c1620e9059eea85abe83ab34f302848b
#
_entry.id   c1620e9059eea85abe83ab34f302848b
#
_cell.length_a   1.000
_cell.length_b   1.000
_cell.length_c   1.000
_cell.angle_alpha   90.00
_cell.angle_beta   90.00
_cell.angle_gamma   90.00
#
_symmetry.space_group_name_H-M   'P 1'
#
loop_
_entity.id
_entity.type
_entity.pdbx_description
1 polymer ?
#
loop_
_entity_poly.entity_id
_entity_poly.type
_entity_poly.pdbx_seq_one_letter_code
_entity_poly.pdbx_strand_id
1 'polypeptide(L)'
;MDKEKRIITVLMILTIVFTIMGGTLAYWSWRTTDAQKTNITFTITSDFSCSADGGGDITSGSINLVPTVVNDKTTANYIKRAVKVTPTINTTGKTIYMDLWLDIKTLGTGLSNTDYFRYSFTTGSSSPEDGVVYSGNFRGLVANNRVRLLLDKEYTSSMTDTYYLWIWLDAAETDSDTMNQSFHLVLNGSCTDTKIEPNAPVLDDGLIPIVFDTSNGTVIKTVSSTDSSWYDYSNQEWANAILVKESGTQTRAYYKANPGVTVNESDILAYYVWIPRYRYKIWTTGTSSQGKEQTIDIQFESTDSISTGTTVGSYITHPAFWWDNDSDGVRDSGEELAGIWVGKFETTGTASSPTILPNVSSLRSQKVSAQFTTAQLLGGTTYGVSSSSDSHMMKNSEWGAATYLSHSKYGVNREVYINNSGYNTYTGRSGGNVGGSTPINKTYTDQTSTTQYNSYGYYTWDGYLLNYNTNTKSSARYLNRVASTTGNITGIYDMSGGSLEYVMGNYNDTISNSGFTSMPDGKYYDKYTTTSELTACNGGVCYGHGLTETNAWYGDDALFVSAVYPWFFRGGVYNNGSNAGVFDRYNRNGNANNNLGFRSSLVVDGA
;
A
#
# COMPACT_ATOMS: atom_id res chain seq x y z
N MET A 1 -65.83 16.40 -26.89
CA MET A 1 -64.79 15.89 -25.97
C MET A 1 -65.27 16.24 -24.56
N ASP A 2 -65.55 15.21 -23.79
CA ASP A 2 -66.24 15.28 -22.52
C ASP A 2 -65.44 16.08 -21.51
N LYS A 3 -66.12 16.84 -20.67
CA LYS A 3 -65.49 17.73 -19.66
C LYS A 3 -64.50 16.96 -18.76
N GLU A 4 -64.82 15.70 -18.48
CA GLU A 4 -63.97 14.80 -17.70
C GLU A 4 -62.69 14.43 -18.43
N LYS A 5 -62.72 14.18 -19.74
CA LYS A 5 -61.53 13.90 -20.54
C LYS A 5 -60.58 15.09 -20.62
N ARG A 6 -61.15 16.31 -20.66
CA ARG A 6 -60.30 17.53 -20.61
C ARG A 6 -59.62 17.70 -19.28
N ILE A 7 -60.31 17.40 -18.16
CA ILE A 7 -59.72 17.48 -16.80
C ILE A 7 -58.59 16.43 -16.64
N ILE A 8 -58.83 15.20 -17.08
CA ILE A 8 -57.82 14.15 -17.02
C ILE A 8 -56.59 14.51 -17.89
N THR A 9 -56.80 15.01 -19.11
CA THR A 9 -55.67 15.45 -19.97
C THR A 9 -54.91 16.62 -19.36
N VAL A 10 -55.56 17.60 -18.76
CA VAL A 10 -54.87 18.71 -18.07
C VAL A 10 -54.12 18.24 -16.84
N LEU A 11 -54.70 17.29 -16.06
CA LEU A 11 -54.02 16.67 -14.92
C LEU A 11 -52.80 15.85 -15.34
N MET A 12 -52.90 15.06 -16.42
CA MET A 12 -51.73 14.34 -16.96
C MET A 12 -50.63 15.31 -17.44
N ILE A 13 -50.98 16.36 -18.16
CA ILE A 13 -50.01 17.36 -18.60
C ILE A 13 -49.38 18.07 -17.40
N LEU A 14 -50.16 18.43 -16.39
CA LEU A 14 -49.64 19.03 -15.15
C LEU A 14 -48.71 18.05 -14.41
N THR A 15 -49.07 16.76 -14.32
CA THR A 15 -48.23 15.75 -13.68
C THR A 15 -46.91 15.58 -14.45
N ILE A 16 -46.96 15.52 -15.78
CA ILE A 16 -45.73 15.44 -16.61
C ILE A 16 -44.89 16.71 -16.45
N VAL A 17 -45.50 17.89 -16.44
CA VAL A 17 -44.78 19.16 -16.24
C VAL A 17 -44.19 19.23 -14.84
N PHE A 18 -44.90 18.79 -13.80
CA PHE A 18 -44.36 18.73 -12.43
C PHE A 18 -43.27 17.69 -12.28
N THR A 19 -43.36 16.54 -13.00
CA THR A 19 -42.29 15.53 -12.99
C THR A 19 -41.02 16.03 -13.71
N ILE A 20 -41.21 16.71 -14.85
CA ILE A 20 -40.09 17.33 -15.59
C ILE A 20 -39.51 18.51 -14.79
N MET A 21 -40.36 19.37 -14.21
CA MET A 21 -39.89 20.49 -13.37
C MET A 21 -39.27 19.99 -12.06
N GLY A 22 -39.81 18.93 -11.44
CA GLY A 22 -39.23 18.27 -10.27
C GLY A 22 -37.85 17.65 -10.58
N GLY A 23 -37.75 16.96 -11.71
CA GLY A 23 -36.47 16.41 -12.18
C GLY A 23 -35.44 17.50 -12.53
N THR A 24 -35.88 18.57 -13.20
CA THR A 24 -35.00 19.71 -13.51
C THR A 24 -34.71 20.56 -12.26
N LEU A 25 -35.62 20.73 -11.33
CA LEU A 25 -35.35 21.40 -10.05
C LEU A 25 -34.45 20.58 -9.14
N ALA A 26 -34.59 19.25 -9.09
CA ALA A 26 -33.65 18.37 -8.39
C ALA A 26 -32.27 18.43 -9.04
N TYR A 27 -32.17 18.41 -10.36
CA TYR A 27 -30.95 18.60 -11.12
C TYR A 27 -30.34 20.01 -10.91
N TRP A 28 -31.16 21.06 -10.85
CA TRP A 28 -30.72 22.42 -10.57
C TRP A 28 -30.35 22.65 -9.10
N SER A 29 -31.13 22.10 -8.16
CA SER A 29 -30.78 22.18 -6.74
C SER A 29 -29.47 21.47 -6.42
N TRP A 30 -29.17 20.38 -7.12
CA TRP A 30 -27.89 19.72 -6.97
C TRP A 30 -26.72 20.55 -7.53
N ARG A 31 -26.88 21.24 -8.67
CA ARG A 31 -25.86 22.20 -9.17
C ARG A 31 -25.75 23.45 -8.30
N THR A 32 -26.79 23.84 -7.61
CA THR A 32 -26.79 25.03 -6.74
C THR A 32 -26.40 24.73 -5.30
N THR A 33 -26.46 23.49 -4.83
CA THR A 33 -25.85 23.06 -3.55
C THR A 33 -24.32 22.99 -3.59
N ASP A 34 -23.70 23.24 -4.72
CA ASP A 34 -22.27 23.58 -4.82
C ASP A 34 -21.87 24.85 -4.01
N ALA A 35 -22.78 25.49 -3.35
CA ALA A 35 -22.59 26.77 -2.68
C ALA A 35 -22.42 26.68 -1.16
N GLN A 36 -22.16 25.57 -0.58
CA GLN A 36 -21.57 25.51 0.76
C GLN A 36 -20.06 25.69 0.63
N LYS A 37 -19.66 26.94 0.39
CA LYS A 37 -18.27 27.38 0.55
C LYS A 37 -17.89 27.24 2.02
N THR A 38 -17.40 26.10 2.42
CA THR A 38 -16.75 25.94 3.70
C THR A 38 -15.24 26.11 3.50
N ASN A 39 -14.76 27.26 3.93
CA ASN A 39 -13.32 27.48 4.07
C ASN A 39 -12.86 26.61 5.24
N ILE A 40 -12.05 25.58 4.96
CA ILE A 40 -11.50 24.71 5.97
C ILE A 40 -10.13 25.25 6.35
N THR A 41 -9.96 25.63 7.61
CA THR A 41 -8.67 26.02 8.16
C THR A 41 -8.06 24.81 8.85
N PHE A 42 -6.88 24.38 8.41
CA PHE A 42 -6.26 23.15 8.89
C PHE A 42 -5.32 23.36 10.07
N THR A 43 -4.51 24.40 9.99
CA THR A 43 -3.49 24.71 11.00
C THR A 43 -3.44 26.21 11.19
N ILE A 44 -3.38 26.64 12.44
CA ILE A 44 -3.13 28.04 12.80
C ILE A 44 -2.05 28.05 13.87
N THR A 45 -0.94 28.72 13.58
CA THR A 45 0.12 29.05 14.51
C THR A 45 0.37 30.55 14.48
N SER A 46 1.25 31.08 15.36
CA SER A 46 1.69 32.47 15.24
C SER A 46 2.42 32.75 13.93
N ASP A 47 3.10 31.75 13.38
CA ASP A 47 4.03 31.87 12.26
C ASP A 47 3.37 31.60 10.90
N PHE A 48 2.35 30.77 10.85
CA PHE A 48 1.63 30.43 9.62
C PHE A 48 0.24 29.89 9.85
N SER A 49 -0.58 29.92 8.79
CA SER A 49 -1.85 29.22 8.73
C SER A 49 -2.10 28.67 7.31
N CYS A 50 -2.91 27.63 7.23
CA CYS A 50 -3.28 27.02 5.96
C CYS A 50 -4.77 26.78 5.90
N SER A 51 -5.35 27.11 4.75
CA SER A 51 -6.77 26.88 4.48
C SER A 51 -7.00 26.41 3.04
N ALA A 52 -8.12 25.73 2.82
CA ALA A 52 -8.65 25.47 1.50
C ALA A 52 -10.10 25.91 1.42
N ASP A 53 -10.45 26.65 0.38
CA ASP A 53 -11.81 27.00 0.00
C ASP A 53 -12.28 26.09 -1.13
N GLY A 54 -13.56 25.74 -1.16
CA GLY A 54 -14.09 24.70 -2.06
C GLY A 54 -14.19 23.34 -1.38
N GLY A 55 -13.76 23.28 -0.12
CA GLY A 55 -13.97 22.15 0.78
C GLY A 55 -15.44 22.00 1.18
N GLY A 56 -15.67 21.10 2.09
CA GLY A 56 -16.99 20.70 2.53
C GLY A 56 -17.37 19.33 1.99
N ASP A 57 -18.55 18.92 2.36
CA ASP A 57 -19.06 17.60 2.02
C ASP A 57 -19.24 17.43 0.51
N ILE A 58 -18.63 16.38 -0.03
CA ILE A 58 -18.83 15.94 -1.41
C ILE A 58 -19.66 14.68 -1.35
N THR A 59 -20.95 14.81 -1.57
CA THR A 59 -21.89 13.70 -1.49
C THR A 59 -22.48 13.40 -2.85
N SER A 60 -22.74 12.13 -3.10
CA SER A 60 -23.52 11.72 -4.28
C SER A 60 -24.97 12.21 -4.21
N GLY A 61 -25.49 12.51 -3.01
CA GLY A 61 -26.93 12.65 -2.84
C GLY A 61 -27.64 11.39 -3.35
N SER A 62 -28.74 11.56 -4.05
CA SER A 62 -29.41 10.51 -4.84
C SER A 62 -29.00 10.55 -6.33
N ILE A 63 -27.72 10.80 -6.61
CA ILE A 63 -27.25 10.90 -8.00
C ILE A 63 -26.87 9.53 -8.49
N ASN A 64 -27.50 9.14 -9.56
CA ASN A 64 -26.98 8.09 -10.41
C ASN A 64 -25.80 8.65 -11.18
N LEU A 65 -24.57 8.36 -10.74
CA LEU A 65 -23.41 8.56 -11.58
C LEU A 65 -23.59 7.70 -12.84
N VAL A 66 -23.72 8.34 -13.98
CA VAL A 66 -23.84 7.63 -15.26
C VAL A 66 -22.43 7.51 -15.83
N PRO A 67 -22.05 6.32 -16.32
CA PRO A 67 -20.78 6.14 -17.03
C PRO A 67 -20.59 7.20 -18.11
N THR A 68 -19.48 7.93 -18.06
CA THR A 68 -19.26 9.14 -18.86
C THR A 68 -17.88 9.14 -19.48
N VAL A 69 -17.80 9.48 -20.77
CA VAL A 69 -16.53 9.86 -21.42
C VAL A 69 -16.19 11.29 -21.01
N VAL A 70 -15.14 11.44 -20.22
CA VAL A 70 -14.79 12.73 -19.60
C VAL A 70 -14.42 13.82 -20.63
N ASN A 71 -14.03 13.44 -21.82
CA ASN A 71 -13.73 14.38 -22.92
C ASN A 71 -14.98 14.92 -23.63
N ASP A 72 -16.15 14.38 -23.32
CA ASP A 72 -17.42 14.93 -23.85
C ASP A 72 -17.91 16.05 -22.94
N LYS A 73 -17.52 17.28 -23.28
CA LYS A 73 -17.89 18.51 -22.55
C LYS A 73 -19.39 18.80 -22.51
N THR A 74 -20.21 17.98 -23.16
CA THR A 74 -21.64 18.20 -23.30
C THR A 74 -22.50 17.44 -22.28
N THR A 75 -21.97 16.41 -21.64
CA THR A 75 -22.69 15.59 -20.66
C THR A 75 -22.14 15.79 -19.24
N ALA A 76 -22.98 16.34 -18.38
CA ALA A 76 -22.61 16.83 -17.05
C ALA A 76 -22.65 15.74 -15.96
N ASN A 77 -22.08 14.57 -16.21
CA ASN A 77 -22.15 13.42 -15.27
C ASN A 77 -20.86 13.24 -14.44
N TYR A 78 -20.21 14.36 -14.10
CA TYR A 78 -19.03 14.35 -13.25
C TYR A 78 -19.13 15.46 -12.19
N ILE A 79 -18.46 15.26 -11.07
CA ILE A 79 -18.25 16.32 -10.09
C ILE A 79 -16.97 17.05 -10.46
N LYS A 80 -17.05 18.37 -10.57
CA LYS A 80 -15.91 19.26 -10.69
C LYS A 80 -16.00 20.35 -9.63
N ARG A 81 -14.95 20.47 -8.81
CA ARG A 81 -14.86 21.54 -7.80
C ARG A 81 -13.55 22.30 -7.95
N ALA A 82 -13.62 23.62 -7.91
CA ALA A 82 -12.44 24.46 -7.72
C ALA A 82 -12.06 24.43 -6.22
N VAL A 83 -10.82 24.13 -5.95
CA VAL A 83 -10.23 24.10 -4.59
C VAL A 83 -9.15 25.18 -4.55
N LYS A 84 -9.41 26.25 -3.78
CA LYS A 84 -8.44 27.32 -3.56
C LYS A 84 -7.66 27.04 -2.30
N VAL A 85 -6.37 26.81 -2.43
CA VAL A 85 -5.44 26.52 -1.36
C VAL A 85 -4.71 27.82 -1.00
N THR A 86 -4.81 28.23 0.26
CA THR A 86 -4.25 29.51 0.72
C THR A 86 -3.35 29.28 1.94
N PRO A 87 -2.04 29.05 1.72
CA PRO A 87 -1.05 29.17 2.76
C PRO A 87 -0.83 30.67 3.10
N THR A 88 -0.75 30.98 4.38
CA THR A 88 -0.40 32.30 4.88
C THR A 88 0.81 32.18 5.78
N ILE A 89 1.91 32.82 5.42
CA ILE A 89 3.16 32.83 6.17
C ILE A 89 3.32 34.20 6.83
N ASN A 90 3.30 34.21 8.15
CA ASN A 90 3.40 35.45 8.95
C ASN A 90 4.84 35.81 9.28
N THR A 91 5.74 34.82 9.31
CA THR A 91 7.16 35.01 9.64
C THR A 91 8.01 34.89 8.37
N THR A 92 8.75 35.94 8.06
CA THR A 92 9.64 35.99 6.88
C THR A 92 10.69 34.89 6.93
N GLY A 93 10.90 34.21 5.79
CA GLY A 93 11.88 33.14 5.63
C GLY A 93 11.41 31.75 6.10
N LYS A 94 10.16 31.63 6.57
CA LYS A 94 9.54 30.33 6.83
C LYS A 94 9.17 29.65 5.52
N THR A 95 9.40 28.34 5.48
CA THR A 95 8.85 27.44 4.48
C THR A 95 7.79 26.59 5.14
N ILE A 96 6.69 26.35 4.48
CA ILE A 96 5.65 25.45 4.96
C ILE A 96 5.36 24.38 3.92
N TYR A 97 4.99 23.19 4.40
CA TYR A 97 4.66 22.01 3.62
C TYR A 97 3.20 21.65 3.87
N MET A 98 2.45 21.46 2.81
CA MET A 98 1.00 21.25 2.89
C MET A 98 0.59 19.93 2.29
N ASP A 99 -0.21 19.18 3.05
CA ASP A 99 -0.92 18.00 2.60
C ASP A 99 -2.39 18.33 2.41
N LEU A 100 -3.01 17.74 1.37
CA LEU A 100 -4.44 17.82 1.11
C LEU A 100 -4.97 16.43 0.71
N TRP A 101 -6.13 16.06 1.24
CA TRP A 101 -6.74 14.76 0.97
C TRP A 101 -8.28 14.80 1.07
N LEU A 102 -8.91 13.75 0.56
CA LEU A 102 -10.32 13.46 0.81
C LEU A 102 -10.43 12.37 1.88
N ASP A 103 -11.08 12.66 2.99
CA ASP A 103 -11.55 11.64 3.93
C ASP A 103 -12.77 10.93 3.34
N ILE A 104 -12.75 9.63 3.27
CA ILE A 104 -13.91 8.83 2.88
C ILE A 104 -14.77 8.60 4.13
N LYS A 105 -15.95 9.19 4.16
CA LYS A 105 -16.93 8.97 5.25
C LYS A 105 -17.83 7.78 4.96
N THR A 106 -18.28 7.65 3.72
CA THR A 106 -18.97 6.47 3.20
C THR A 106 -18.60 6.26 1.73
N LEU A 107 -18.58 5.00 1.31
CA LEU A 107 -18.40 4.61 -0.08
C LEU A 107 -19.21 3.34 -0.33
N GLY A 108 -20.10 3.38 -1.32
CA GLY A 108 -20.92 2.25 -1.70
C GLY A 108 -20.05 1.09 -2.21
N THR A 109 -20.41 -0.14 -1.88
CA THR A 109 -19.62 -1.33 -2.19
C THR A 109 -19.37 -1.49 -3.70
N GLY A 110 -20.36 -1.20 -4.55
CA GLY A 110 -20.19 -1.22 -6.00
C GLY A 110 -19.13 -0.23 -6.49
N LEU A 111 -19.05 0.98 -5.89
CA LEU A 111 -18.04 1.98 -6.23
C LEU A 111 -16.64 1.58 -5.73
N SER A 112 -16.57 0.88 -4.61
CA SER A 112 -15.31 0.33 -4.07
C SER A 112 -14.80 -0.88 -4.85
N ASN A 113 -15.65 -1.58 -5.60
CA ASN A 113 -15.29 -2.78 -6.33
C ASN A 113 -14.90 -2.54 -7.79
N THR A 114 -15.02 -1.31 -8.30
CA THR A 114 -14.72 -0.98 -9.69
C THR A 114 -13.45 -0.14 -9.83
N ASP A 115 -12.69 -0.35 -10.91
CA ASP A 115 -11.60 0.51 -11.34
C ASP A 115 -12.08 1.81 -12.02
N TYR A 116 -13.36 1.90 -12.28
CA TYR A 116 -13.93 2.94 -13.14
C TYR A 116 -14.54 4.11 -12.35
N PHE A 117 -14.69 4.02 -11.03
CA PHE A 117 -14.98 5.19 -10.20
C PHE A 117 -13.68 5.90 -9.89
N ARG A 118 -13.48 7.06 -10.53
CA ARG A 118 -12.19 7.74 -10.63
C ARG A 118 -12.22 9.14 -10.05
N TYR A 119 -11.04 9.64 -9.72
CA TYR A 119 -10.80 11.03 -9.37
C TYR A 119 -9.52 11.54 -10.03
N SER A 120 -9.44 12.86 -10.19
CA SER A 120 -8.23 13.58 -10.59
C SER A 120 -8.19 14.93 -9.90
N PHE A 121 -7.01 15.36 -9.50
CA PHE A 121 -6.74 16.68 -8.94
C PHE A 121 -5.75 17.38 -9.88
N THR A 122 -6.14 18.53 -10.42
CA THR A 122 -5.46 19.15 -11.54
C THR A 122 -5.21 20.64 -11.30
N THR A 123 -4.18 21.19 -11.92
CA THR A 123 -3.95 22.64 -11.99
C THR A 123 -4.79 23.31 -13.08
N GLY A 124 -5.10 22.59 -14.14
CA GLY A 124 -5.95 23.07 -15.22
C GLY A 124 -7.42 22.76 -15.01
N SER A 125 -8.29 23.55 -15.63
CA SER A 125 -9.74 23.48 -15.46
C SER A 125 -10.48 22.89 -16.67
N SER A 126 -9.77 22.48 -17.72
CA SER A 126 -10.38 22.07 -18.99
C SER A 126 -10.81 20.60 -18.99
N SER A 127 -10.05 19.73 -18.34
CA SER A 127 -10.31 18.29 -18.26
C SER A 127 -9.63 17.68 -17.02
N PRO A 128 -9.98 16.46 -16.60
CA PRO A 128 -9.28 15.75 -15.53
C PRO A 128 -7.85 15.31 -15.88
N GLU A 129 -7.42 15.54 -17.12
CA GLU A 129 -6.06 15.26 -17.59
C GLU A 129 -5.21 16.54 -17.72
N ASP A 130 -5.81 17.72 -17.49
CA ASP A 130 -5.19 19.02 -17.67
C ASP A 130 -4.36 19.43 -16.46
N GLY A 131 -3.05 19.20 -16.53
CA GLY A 131 -2.14 19.51 -15.43
C GLY A 131 -2.38 18.65 -14.18
N VAL A 132 -2.42 17.33 -14.37
CA VAL A 132 -2.65 16.37 -13.28
C VAL A 132 -1.58 16.48 -12.22
N VAL A 133 -2.00 16.75 -10.99
CA VAL A 133 -1.17 16.72 -9.79
C VAL A 133 -1.23 15.31 -9.19
N TYR A 134 -2.45 14.78 -9.05
CA TYR A 134 -2.69 13.42 -8.59
C TYR A 134 -3.98 12.86 -9.16
N SER A 135 -4.01 11.56 -9.46
CA SER A 135 -5.21 10.89 -9.97
C SER A 135 -5.24 9.42 -9.55
N GLY A 136 -6.42 8.83 -9.59
CA GLY A 136 -6.60 7.42 -9.25
C GLY A 136 -8.05 6.98 -9.33
N ASN A 137 -8.34 5.87 -8.68
CA ASN A 137 -9.68 5.34 -8.51
C ASN A 137 -9.95 5.00 -7.05
N PHE A 138 -11.21 4.71 -6.73
CA PHE A 138 -11.65 4.40 -5.37
C PHE A 138 -11.69 2.90 -5.08
N ARG A 139 -11.17 2.05 -5.97
CA ARG A 139 -11.19 0.60 -5.78
C ARG A 139 -10.43 0.17 -4.53
N GLY A 140 -11.05 -0.72 -3.74
CA GLY A 140 -10.48 -1.21 -2.49
C GLY A 140 -10.42 -0.19 -1.36
N LEU A 141 -11.01 1.01 -1.55
CA LEU A 141 -11.12 2.01 -0.51
C LEU A 141 -12.42 1.84 0.26
N VAL A 142 -12.38 2.11 1.55
CA VAL A 142 -13.52 2.02 2.47
C VAL A 142 -13.61 3.27 3.33
N ALA A 143 -14.65 3.36 4.16
CA ALA A 143 -14.76 4.45 5.13
C ALA A 143 -13.50 4.53 6.01
N ASN A 144 -13.08 5.74 6.34
CA ASN A 144 -11.85 6.11 7.06
C ASN A 144 -10.54 5.99 6.26
N ASN A 145 -10.56 5.50 5.01
CA ASN A 145 -9.44 5.72 4.11
C ASN A 145 -9.36 7.19 3.68
N ARG A 146 -8.18 7.58 3.22
CA ARG A 146 -7.90 8.90 2.63
C ARG A 146 -7.47 8.77 1.18
N VAL A 147 -7.97 9.67 0.36
CA VAL A 147 -7.49 9.85 -1.01
C VAL A 147 -6.58 11.07 -1.04
N ARG A 148 -5.32 10.87 -1.36
CA ARG A 148 -4.32 11.94 -1.46
C ARG A 148 -4.63 12.87 -2.64
N LEU A 149 -4.48 14.18 -2.44
CA LEU A 149 -4.58 15.22 -3.47
C LEU A 149 -3.28 16.02 -3.60
N LEU A 150 -2.70 16.45 -2.48
CA LEU A 150 -1.36 17.04 -2.38
C LEU A 150 -0.58 16.32 -1.28
N LEU A 151 0.73 16.25 -1.42
CA LEU A 151 1.61 15.76 -0.38
C LEU A 151 2.87 16.62 -0.36
N ASP A 152 3.21 17.11 0.83
CA ASP A 152 4.39 17.92 1.10
C ASP A 152 4.58 19.09 0.10
N LYS A 153 3.47 19.69 -0.37
CA LYS A 153 3.54 20.84 -1.28
C LYS A 153 4.19 22.01 -0.58
N GLU A 154 5.35 22.40 -1.08
CA GLU A 154 6.15 23.47 -0.51
C GLU A 154 5.63 24.85 -0.87
N TYR A 155 5.61 25.75 0.14
CA TYR A 155 5.33 27.17 0.00
C TYR A 155 6.33 28.00 0.77
N THR A 156 6.98 28.94 0.10
CA THR A 156 7.97 29.87 0.68
C THR A 156 7.41 31.28 0.85
N SER A 157 6.19 31.52 0.42
CA SER A 157 5.49 32.80 0.53
C SER A 157 3.98 32.58 0.59
N SER A 158 3.27 33.54 1.18
CA SER A 158 1.80 33.57 1.14
C SER A 158 1.31 33.73 -0.29
N MET A 159 0.40 32.83 -0.70
CA MET A 159 -0.18 32.85 -2.04
C MET A 159 -1.52 32.11 -2.03
N THR A 160 -2.20 32.09 -3.18
CA THR A 160 -3.39 31.27 -3.37
C THR A 160 -3.23 30.49 -4.66
N ASP A 161 -3.18 29.17 -4.54
CA ASP A 161 -3.23 28.26 -5.68
C ASP A 161 -4.65 27.78 -5.92
N THR A 162 -5.03 27.63 -7.17
CA THR A 162 -6.33 27.06 -7.53
C THR A 162 -6.11 25.74 -8.24
N TYR A 163 -6.74 24.72 -7.69
CA TYR A 163 -6.79 23.36 -8.24
C TYR A 163 -8.22 23.00 -8.59
N TYR A 164 -8.39 21.91 -9.34
CA TYR A 164 -9.69 21.38 -9.71
C TYR A 164 -9.76 19.90 -9.34
N LEU A 165 -10.72 19.56 -8.49
CA LEU A 165 -11.04 18.19 -8.14
C LEU A 165 -12.12 17.67 -9.09
N TRP A 166 -11.86 16.55 -9.71
CA TRP A 166 -12.75 15.84 -10.62
C TRP A 166 -13.09 14.48 -10.01
N ILE A 167 -14.35 14.08 -10.06
CA ILE A 167 -14.83 12.76 -9.65
C ILE A 167 -15.87 12.30 -10.67
N TRP A 168 -15.71 11.10 -11.22
CA TRP A 168 -16.60 10.56 -12.26
C TRP A 168 -16.62 9.05 -12.27
N LEU A 169 -17.67 8.49 -12.90
CA LEU A 169 -17.72 7.09 -13.28
C LEU A 169 -17.35 7.00 -14.77
N ASP A 170 -16.28 6.27 -15.09
CA ASP A 170 -15.74 6.17 -16.45
C ASP A 170 -16.73 5.41 -17.38
N ALA A 171 -16.79 5.80 -18.66
CA ALA A 171 -17.68 5.20 -19.66
C ALA A 171 -17.40 3.72 -19.92
N ALA A 172 -16.23 3.22 -19.51
CA ALA A 172 -15.90 1.81 -19.60
C ALA A 172 -16.59 0.95 -18.51
N GLU A 173 -17.29 1.59 -17.55
CA GLU A 173 -18.07 0.86 -16.56
C GLU A 173 -19.30 0.22 -17.17
N THR A 174 -19.47 -1.06 -16.96
CA THR A 174 -20.60 -1.86 -17.48
C THR A 174 -21.33 -2.62 -16.37
N ASP A 175 -20.84 -2.54 -15.13
CA ASP A 175 -21.42 -3.27 -14.00
C ASP A 175 -22.60 -2.51 -13.43
N SER A 176 -23.76 -3.16 -13.37
CA SER A 176 -24.98 -2.60 -12.78
C SER A 176 -24.84 -2.35 -11.27
N ASP A 177 -23.93 -3.02 -10.58
CA ASP A 177 -23.71 -2.89 -9.14
C ASP A 177 -23.14 -1.53 -8.76
N THR A 178 -22.57 -0.79 -9.72
CA THR A 178 -22.12 0.60 -9.52
C THR A 178 -23.28 1.59 -9.53
N MET A 179 -24.44 1.19 -10.04
CA MET A 179 -25.61 2.07 -10.10
C MET A 179 -26.28 2.20 -8.73
N ASN A 180 -26.90 3.35 -8.49
CA ASN A 180 -27.60 3.69 -7.24
C ASN A 180 -26.71 3.62 -5.99
N GLN A 181 -25.40 3.64 -6.15
CA GLN A 181 -24.46 3.72 -5.04
C GLN A 181 -24.32 5.15 -4.54
N SER A 182 -24.01 5.28 -3.27
CA SER A 182 -23.77 6.58 -2.64
C SER A 182 -22.34 6.68 -2.12
N PHE A 183 -21.85 7.91 -2.00
CA PHE A 183 -20.58 8.21 -1.36
C PHE A 183 -20.66 9.55 -0.61
N HIS A 184 -19.81 9.67 0.41
CA HIS A 184 -19.60 10.90 1.15
C HIS A 184 -18.09 11.07 1.39
N LEU A 185 -17.52 12.10 0.80
CA LEU A 185 -16.12 12.48 0.91
C LEU A 185 -16.03 13.87 1.54
N VAL A 186 -14.97 14.10 2.31
CA VAL A 186 -14.72 15.41 2.95
C VAL A 186 -13.31 15.85 2.62
N LEU A 187 -13.16 17.01 2.01
CA LEU A 187 -11.85 17.62 1.80
C LEU A 187 -11.26 18.01 3.16
N ASN A 188 -10.00 17.64 3.37
CA ASN A 188 -9.27 17.95 4.59
C ASN A 188 -7.79 18.18 4.26
N GLY A 189 -6.99 18.64 5.22
CA GLY A 189 -5.56 18.88 5.02
C GLY A 189 -4.82 19.16 6.30
N SER A 190 -3.52 19.34 6.17
CA SER A 190 -2.61 19.79 7.23
C SER A 190 -1.47 20.60 6.64
N CYS A 191 -0.82 21.40 7.45
CA CYS A 191 0.46 21.98 7.09
C CYS A 191 1.41 22.04 8.30
N THR A 192 2.70 22.04 7.97
CA THR A 192 3.80 22.10 8.95
C THR A 192 4.92 22.97 8.38
N ASP A 193 5.74 23.53 9.24
CA ASP A 193 6.99 24.20 8.86
C ASP A 193 8.21 23.28 8.93
N THR A 194 7.99 22.02 9.22
CA THR A 194 9.04 21.00 9.31
C THR A 194 8.62 19.81 8.45
N LYS A 195 9.39 19.55 7.39
CA LYS A 195 9.30 18.31 6.62
C LYS A 195 10.28 17.32 7.23
N ILE A 196 9.76 16.20 7.71
CA ILE A 196 10.60 15.10 8.17
C ILE A 196 10.76 14.13 7.01
N GLU A 197 11.95 14.18 6.41
CA GLU A 197 12.32 13.25 5.34
C GLU A 197 12.47 11.82 5.90
N PRO A 198 12.21 10.78 5.08
CA PRO A 198 12.53 9.43 5.47
C PRO A 198 14.03 9.29 5.68
N ASN A 199 14.44 8.49 6.67
CA ASN A 199 15.85 8.17 6.84
C ASN A 199 16.40 7.53 5.56
N ALA A 200 17.55 8.02 5.12
CA ALA A 200 18.23 7.45 3.96
C ALA A 200 18.51 5.95 4.18
N PRO A 201 18.37 5.12 3.14
CA PRO A 201 18.69 3.71 3.27
C PRO A 201 20.15 3.49 3.67
N VAL A 202 20.36 2.71 4.73
CA VAL A 202 21.70 2.29 5.14
C VAL A 202 22.11 1.08 4.32
N LEU A 203 23.24 1.17 3.65
CA LEU A 203 23.72 0.16 2.71
C LEU A 203 24.84 -0.68 3.31
N ASP A 204 24.66 -1.99 3.29
CA ASP A 204 25.74 -2.95 3.46
C ASP A 204 26.63 -3.00 2.19
N ASP A 205 27.84 -3.51 2.33
CA ASP A 205 28.78 -3.65 1.21
C ASP A 205 28.26 -4.52 0.06
N GLY A 206 27.36 -5.46 0.34
CA GLY A 206 26.73 -6.31 -0.67
C GLY A 206 25.59 -5.63 -1.42
N LEU A 207 24.96 -4.65 -0.83
CA LEU A 207 23.76 -3.99 -1.39
C LEU A 207 24.14 -2.99 -2.48
N ILE A 208 23.46 -3.08 -3.61
CA ILE A 208 23.61 -2.17 -4.76
C ILE A 208 22.28 -1.46 -4.99
N PRO A 209 22.23 -0.14 -4.86
CA PRO A 209 21.02 0.66 -5.14
C PRO A 209 20.60 0.52 -6.59
N ILE A 210 19.29 0.40 -6.81
CA ILE A 210 18.70 0.28 -8.14
C ILE A 210 17.46 1.16 -8.33
N VAL A 211 17.21 1.50 -9.59
CA VAL A 211 15.95 2.08 -10.08
C VAL A 211 15.40 1.24 -11.22
N PHE A 212 14.10 1.38 -11.46
CA PHE A 212 13.38 0.70 -12.55
C PHE A 212 13.03 1.70 -13.66
N ASP A 213 13.65 1.54 -14.82
CA ASP A 213 13.23 2.25 -16.03
C ASP A 213 12.11 1.47 -16.70
N THR A 214 10.92 2.02 -16.67
CA THR A 214 9.71 1.39 -17.22
C THR A 214 9.22 2.03 -18.51
N SER A 215 9.96 2.95 -19.08
CA SER A 215 9.56 3.73 -20.27
C SER A 215 9.38 2.86 -21.52
N ASN A 216 10.24 1.87 -21.69
CA ASN A 216 10.19 0.93 -22.82
C ASN A 216 10.52 -0.50 -22.38
N GLY A 217 9.58 -1.12 -21.66
CA GLY A 217 9.84 -2.36 -20.96
C GLY A 217 10.35 -2.08 -19.54
N THR A 218 10.70 -3.12 -18.80
CA THR A 218 11.30 -2.96 -17.47
C THR A 218 12.78 -3.23 -17.55
N VAL A 219 13.58 -2.22 -17.25
CA VAL A 219 15.04 -2.30 -17.20
C VAL A 219 15.48 -1.90 -15.79
N ILE A 220 16.32 -2.73 -15.18
CA ILE A 220 16.91 -2.48 -13.87
C ILE A 220 18.23 -1.75 -14.10
N LYS A 221 18.40 -0.60 -13.47
CA LYS A 221 19.64 0.19 -13.54
C LYS A 221 20.21 0.41 -12.15
N THR A 222 21.52 0.35 -12.04
CA THR A 222 22.21 0.81 -10.83
C THR A 222 22.02 2.32 -10.67
N VAL A 223 22.06 2.81 -9.44
CA VAL A 223 21.98 4.24 -9.13
C VAL A 223 22.95 4.58 -8.00
N SER A 224 23.37 5.82 -7.89
CA SER A 224 24.12 6.27 -6.72
C SER A 224 23.21 6.34 -5.49
N SER A 225 23.72 6.00 -4.31
CA SER A 225 23.00 6.16 -3.05
C SER A 225 22.67 7.63 -2.71
N THR A 226 23.31 8.58 -3.36
CA THR A 226 23.08 10.01 -3.20
C THR A 226 22.25 10.63 -4.32
N ASP A 227 21.80 9.81 -5.27
CA ASP A 227 20.99 10.29 -6.39
C ASP A 227 19.53 10.47 -5.95
N SER A 228 18.97 11.63 -6.20
CA SER A 228 17.58 11.97 -5.84
C SER A 228 16.54 11.14 -6.61
N SER A 229 16.93 10.45 -7.68
CA SER A 229 16.05 9.56 -8.44
C SER A 229 15.94 8.15 -7.82
N TRP A 230 16.72 7.83 -6.78
CA TRP A 230 16.71 6.49 -6.20
C TRP A 230 15.38 6.14 -5.54
N TYR A 231 14.79 7.08 -4.79
CA TYR A 231 13.49 6.90 -4.14
C TYR A 231 12.79 8.24 -3.93
N ASP A 232 11.47 8.18 -3.84
CA ASP A 232 10.61 9.27 -3.44
C ASP A 232 9.37 8.72 -2.71
N TYR A 233 9.44 8.63 -1.39
CA TYR A 233 8.33 8.13 -0.57
C TYR A 233 7.07 8.98 -0.72
N SER A 234 7.23 10.27 -0.99
CA SER A 234 6.10 11.17 -1.25
C SER A 234 5.35 10.79 -2.54
N ASN A 235 6.03 10.16 -3.48
CA ASN A 235 5.44 9.60 -4.70
C ASN A 235 5.26 8.08 -4.65
N GLN A 236 5.34 7.47 -3.46
CA GLN A 236 5.20 6.02 -3.26
C GLN A 236 6.29 5.20 -3.99
N GLU A 237 7.42 5.81 -4.25
CA GLU A 237 8.59 5.17 -4.85
C GLU A 237 9.58 4.81 -3.75
N TRP A 238 9.47 3.57 -3.24
CA TRP A 238 10.31 3.10 -2.16
C TRP A 238 11.70 2.72 -2.65
N ALA A 239 12.73 2.90 -1.82
CA ALA A 239 14.09 2.57 -2.17
C ALA A 239 14.28 1.06 -2.35
N ASN A 240 14.93 0.68 -3.45
CA ASN A 240 15.24 -0.70 -3.79
C ASN A 240 16.74 -0.91 -3.90
N ALA A 241 17.22 -2.08 -3.45
CA ALA A 241 18.57 -2.53 -3.64
C ALA A 241 18.61 -4.02 -3.99
N ILE A 242 19.73 -4.47 -4.55
CA ILE A 242 19.92 -5.87 -4.94
C ILE A 242 21.23 -6.43 -4.37
N LEU A 243 21.23 -7.74 -4.15
CA LEU A 243 22.45 -8.53 -4.03
C LEU A 243 22.72 -9.22 -5.35
N VAL A 244 23.95 -9.22 -5.81
CA VAL A 244 24.36 -9.87 -7.07
C VAL A 244 25.46 -10.91 -6.81
N LYS A 245 25.61 -11.82 -7.76
CA LYS A 245 26.71 -12.77 -7.78
C LYS A 245 28.05 -12.04 -7.73
N GLU A 246 29.06 -12.65 -7.10
CA GLU A 246 30.43 -12.11 -7.10
C GLU A 246 30.98 -11.95 -8.51
N SER A 247 30.72 -12.95 -9.34
CA SER A 247 31.04 -12.93 -10.77
C SER A 247 29.90 -13.54 -11.57
N GLY A 248 29.12 -12.67 -12.19
CA GLY A 248 28.05 -13.03 -13.12
C GLY A 248 28.41 -12.61 -14.54
N THR A 249 27.48 -11.99 -15.24
CA THR A 249 27.74 -11.29 -16.52
C THR A 249 28.69 -10.12 -16.29
N GLN A 250 28.54 -9.44 -15.13
CA GLN A 250 29.47 -8.46 -14.59
C GLN A 250 29.82 -8.81 -13.13
N THR A 251 30.88 -8.22 -12.60
CA THR A 251 31.24 -8.37 -11.19
C THR A 251 30.40 -7.47 -10.28
N ARG A 252 30.26 -7.86 -9.01
CA ARG A 252 29.63 -7.00 -7.98
C ARG A 252 30.31 -5.63 -7.91
N ALA A 253 31.65 -5.62 -7.91
CA ALA A 253 32.44 -4.40 -7.89
C ALA A 253 32.17 -3.48 -9.11
N TYR A 254 31.95 -4.08 -10.28
CA TYR A 254 31.58 -3.31 -11.48
C TYR A 254 30.25 -2.60 -11.29
N TYR A 255 29.20 -3.29 -10.86
CA TYR A 255 27.89 -2.69 -10.64
C TYR A 255 27.92 -1.58 -9.59
N LYS A 256 28.67 -1.75 -8.51
CA LYS A 256 28.84 -0.72 -7.46
C LYS A 256 29.57 0.52 -7.99
N ALA A 257 30.58 0.35 -8.82
CA ALA A 257 31.41 1.45 -9.32
C ALA A 257 30.77 2.23 -10.48
N ASN A 258 29.71 1.72 -11.09
CA ASN A 258 29.13 2.28 -12.31
C ASN A 258 27.61 2.53 -12.15
N PRO A 259 27.19 3.61 -11.48
CA PRO A 259 25.80 4.03 -11.47
C PRO A 259 25.27 4.30 -12.89
N GLY A 260 24.01 3.96 -13.13
CA GLY A 260 23.32 4.13 -14.42
C GLY A 260 23.44 2.96 -15.39
N VAL A 261 24.27 1.94 -15.08
CA VAL A 261 24.37 0.76 -15.96
C VAL A 261 23.19 -0.19 -15.76
N THR A 262 22.81 -0.85 -16.86
CA THR A 262 21.80 -1.90 -16.82
C THR A 262 22.32 -3.12 -16.09
N VAL A 263 21.55 -3.63 -15.15
CA VAL A 263 21.83 -4.87 -14.43
C VAL A 263 21.27 -6.05 -15.23
N ASN A 264 22.08 -7.08 -15.44
CA ASN A 264 21.60 -8.33 -16.00
C ASN A 264 20.82 -9.09 -14.92
N GLU A 265 19.56 -9.39 -15.15
CA GLU A 265 18.70 -10.08 -14.18
C GLU A 265 19.27 -11.43 -13.75
N SER A 266 20.01 -12.13 -14.63
CA SER A 266 20.67 -13.41 -14.28
C SER A 266 21.79 -13.28 -13.25
N ASP A 267 22.28 -12.08 -13.00
CA ASP A 267 23.31 -11.82 -11.99
C ASP A 267 22.70 -11.56 -10.60
N ILE A 268 21.40 -11.26 -10.54
CA ILE A 268 20.70 -10.90 -9.30
C ILE A 268 20.44 -12.16 -8.47
N LEU A 269 20.74 -12.07 -7.18
CA LEU A 269 20.46 -13.09 -6.16
C LEU A 269 19.28 -12.72 -5.29
N ALA A 270 19.15 -11.44 -4.95
CA ALA A 270 18.06 -10.97 -4.08
C ALA A 270 17.71 -9.52 -4.37
N TYR A 271 16.41 -9.21 -4.23
CA TYR A 271 15.87 -7.86 -4.24
C TYR A 271 15.40 -7.49 -2.83
N TYR A 272 15.74 -6.30 -2.38
CA TYR A 272 15.31 -5.73 -1.11
C TYR A 272 14.65 -4.37 -1.28
N VAL A 273 13.75 -4.06 -0.35
CA VAL A 273 13.05 -2.77 -0.25
C VAL A 273 13.32 -2.18 1.13
N TRP A 274 13.69 -0.90 1.19
CA TRP A 274 13.93 -0.20 2.44
C TRP A 274 12.63 0.26 3.08
N ILE A 275 12.47 -0.05 4.36
CA ILE A 275 11.41 0.48 5.21
C ILE A 275 12.06 1.45 6.18
N PRO A 276 11.97 2.77 5.94
CA PRO A 276 12.57 3.78 6.81
C PRO A 276 11.83 3.82 8.15
N ARG A 277 12.56 4.17 9.21
CA ARG A 277 12.01 4.37 10.54
C ARG A 277 10.88 5.38 10.54
N TYR A 278 9.82 5.06 11.25
CA TYR A 278 8.68 5.94 11.44
C TYR A 278 7.98 5.71 12.77
N ARG A 279 7.21 6.71 13.18
CA ARG A 279 6.16 6.63 14.19
C ARG A 279 4.80 6.63 13.52
N TYR A 280 3.82 6.00 14.16
CA TYR A 280 2.50 5.87 13.57
C TYR A 280 1.39 6.13 14.58
N LYS A 281 0.21 6.40 14.06
CA LYS A 281 -1.02 6.56 14.81
C LYS A 281 -2.19 6.03 13.97
N ILE A 282 -3.09 5.29 14.59
CA ILE A 282 -4.36 4.88 14.00
C ILE A 282 -5.45 5.81 14.51
N TRP A 283 -6.23 6.39 13.61
CA TRP A 283 -7.12 7.53 13.93
C TRP A 283 -8.39 7.19 14.66
N THR A 284 -8.84 5.94 14.62
CA THR A 284 -10.05 5.56 15.32
C THR A 284 -9.82 5.56 16.84
N THR A 285 -10.80 5.99 17.58
CA THR A 285 -10.72 6.09 19.02
C THR A 285 -11.11 4.77 19.69
N GLY A 286 -10.19 4.18 20.47
CA GLY A 286 -10.46 3.05 21.38
C GLY A 286 -10.46 1.68 20.72
N THR A 287 -10.64 0.64 21.55
CA THR A 287 -10.66 -0.77 21.14
C THR A 287 -11.85 -1.15 20.24
N SER A 288 -12.85 -0.29 20.14
CA SER A 288 -14.00 -0.45 19.22
C SER A 288 -13.62 -0.24 17.75
N SER A 289 -12.38 0.12 17.46
CA SER A 289 -11.83 0.27 16.10
C SER A 289 -11.37 -1.05 15.48
N GLN A 290 -11.31 -2.12 16.24
CA GLN A 290 -11.06 -3.46 15.70
C GLN A 290 -12.04 -3.79 14.59
N GLY A 291 -11.54 -4.24 13.45
CA GLY A 291 -12.34 -4.56 12.27
C GLY A 291 -12.78 -3.36 11.43
N LYS A 292 -12.17 -2.19 11.60
CA LYS A 292 -12.42 -1.00 10.76
C LYS A 292 -11.14 -0.56 10.05
N GLU A 293 -11.11 -0.82 8.79
CA GLU A 293 -10.04 -0.41 7.90
C GLU A 293 -9.93 1.12 7.84
N GLN A 294 -8.72 1.61 7.78
CA GLN A 294 -8.47 3.06 7.70
C GLN A 294 -7.06 3.36 7.20
N THR A 295 -6.83 4.59 6.80
CA THR A 295 -5.48 5.10 6.57
C THR A 295 -4.72 5.20 7.89
N ILE A 296 -3.53 4.62 7.95
CA ILE A 296 -2.63 4.73 9.10
C ILE A 296 -1.83 6.02 8.95
N ASP A 297 -1.85 6.86 9.97
CA ASP A 297 -1.11 8.12 9.98
C ASP A 297 0.35 7.86 10.36
N ILE A 298 1.25 8.07 9.42
CA ILE A 298 2.69 7.81 9.57
C ILE A 298 3.46 9.11 9.44
N GLN A 299 4.46 9.26 10.31
CA GLN A 299 5.48 10.30 10.24
C GLN A 299 6.85 9.65 10.37
N PHE A 300 7.75 9.95 9.46
CA PHE A 300 9.15 9.51 9.59
C PHE A 300 9.78 10.10 10.85
N GLU A 301 10.78 9.42 11.38
CA GLU A 301 11.37 9.74 12.69
C GLU A 301 12.87 9.46 12.66
N SER A 302 13.66 10.35 13.23
CA SER A 302 15.10 10.11 13.40
C SER A 302 15.38 9.06 14.48
N THR A 303 16.56 8.46 14.45
CA THR A 303 17.00 7.48 15.47
C THR A 303 17.13 8.07 16.87
N ASP A 304 17.31 9.39 16.98
CA ASP A 304 17.40 10.10 18.28
C ASP A 304 16.03 10.33 18.93
N SER A 305 14.94 10.00 18.23
CA SER A 305 13.58 10.25 18.69
C SER A 305 12.85 8.95 18.97
N ILE A 306 12.23 8.84 20.14
CA ILE A 306 11.34 7.74 20.51
C ILE A 306 10.01 8.32 20.96
N SER A 307 8.95 7.99 20.24
CA SER A 307 7.57 8.36 20.59
C SER A 307 6.95 7.24 21.41
N THR A 308 6.57 7.51 22.66
CA THR A 308 6.02 6.52 23.61
C THR A 308 4.52 6.71 23.83
N GLY A 309 3.81 7.32 22.91
CA GLY A 309 2.38 7.56 23.00
C GLY A 309 1.54 6.29 22.92
N THR A 310 0.29 6.46 22.58
CA THR A 310 -0.62 5.37 22.22
C THR A 310 -1.07 5.58 20.79
N THR A 311 -1.39 4.50 20.08
CA THR A 311 -1.82 4.60 18.67
C THR A 311 -3.17 5.30 18.49
N VAL A 312 -3.84 5.62 19.58
CA VAL A 312 -5.07 6.40 19.63
C VAL A 312 -4.76 7.80 20.13
N GLY A 313 -4.81 8.78 19.24
CA GLY A 313 -4.61 10.20 19.57
C GLY A 313 -3.16 10.68 19.70
N SER A 314 -2.18 9.80 19.80
CA SER A 314 -0.76 10.14 19.84
C SER A 314 0.08 9.16 19.04
N TYR A 315 1.28 9.58 18.66
CA TYR A 315 2.20 8.73 17.90
C TYR A 315 3.01 7.80 18.80
N ILE A 316 3.29 6.62 18.26
CA ILE A 316 4.21 5.63 18.84
C ILE A 316 5.25 5.24 17.78
N THR A 317 6.53 5.20 18.17
CA THR A 317 7.60 4.65 17.34
C THR A 317 7.32 3.18 17.03
N HIS A 318 7.40 2.80 15.77
CA HIS A 318 7.12 1.41 15.38
C HIS A 318 8.18 0.46 15.95
N PRO A 319 7.81 -0.66 16.60
CA PRO A 319 8.74 -1.53 17.33
C PRO A 319 9.76 -2.26 16.43
N ALA A 320 9.49 -2.41 15.14
CA ALA A 320 10.44 -3.03 14.20
C ALA A 320 11.75 -2.26 14.05
N PHE A 321 11.81 -1.01 14.47
CA PHE A 321 13.01 -0.18 14.38
C PHE A 321 13.85 -0.18 15.66
N TRP A 322 13.69 -1.20 16.46
CA TRP A 322 14.53 -1.52 17.59
C TRP A 322 15.18 -2.89 17.37
N TRP A 323 16.49 -2.96 17.52
CA TRP A 323 17.28 -4.16 17.37
C TRP A 323 18.06 -4.43 18.65
N ASP A 324 17.51 -5.30 19.49
CA ASP A 324 18.10 -5.74 20.78
C ASP A 324 19.40 -6.51 20.51
N ASN A 325 20.48 -5.78 20.30
CA ASN A 325 21.74 -6.35 19.83
C ASN A 325 22.50 -7.16 20.89
N ASP A 326 22.26 -6.90 22.16
CA ASP A 326 22.85 -7.62 23.29
C ASP A 326 21.88 -8.61 23.94
N SER A 327 20.63 -8.64 23.49
CA SER A 327 19.58 -9.60 23.87
C SER A 327 19.16 -9.53 25.34
N ASP A 328 19.24 -8.33 25.92
CA ASP A 328 18.84 -8.12 27.30
C ASP A 328 17.34 -7.76 27.46
N GLY A 329 16.65 -7.45 26.35
CA GLY A 329 15.24 -7.06 26.30
C GLY A 329 14.98 -5.63 26.76
N VAL A 330 16.03 -4.82 26.94
CA VAL A 330 15.98 -3.39 27.29
C VAL A 330 16.34 -2.57 26.07
N ARG A 331 15.61 -1.50 25.84
CA ARG A 331 15.83 -0.62 24.68
C ARG A 331 16.90 0.42 24.99
N ASP A 332 18.11 0.18 24.52
CA ASP A 332 19.28 0.98 24.80
C ASP A 332 19.68 1.93 23.67
N SER A 333 20.58 2.87 24.03
CA SER A 333 21.19 3.77 23.06
C SER A 333 22.09 2.99 22.09
N GLY A 334 21.86 3.15 20.79
CA GLY A 334 22.60 2.46 19.74
C GLY A 334 21.88 1.22 19.19
N GLU A 335 20.67 0.93 19.70
CA GLU A 335 19.81 -0.16 19.19
C GLU A 335 18.68 0.36 18.31
N GLU A 336 18.59 1.66 18.15
CA GLU A 336 17.61 2.31 17.30
C GLU A 336 18.05 2.27 15.84
N LEU A 337 17.21 1.67 15.00
CA LEU A 337 17.46 1.55 13.55
C LEU A 337 16.88 2.73 12.79
N ALA A 338 17.61 3.23 11.80
CA ALA A 338 17.12 4.19 10.80
C ALA A 338 16.07 3.56 9.86
N GLY A 339 16.03 2.24 9.78
CA GLY A 339 15.11 1.44 9.00
C GLY A 339 15.56 -0.01 8.86
N ILE A 340 14.84 -0.78 8.05
CA ILE A 340 15.15 -2.20 7.78
C ILE A 340 15.03 -2.49 6.28
N TRP A 341 15.82 -3.42 5.78
CA TRP A 341 15.64 -4.00 4.46
C TRP A 341 14.73 -5.22 4.52
N VAL A 342 13.70 -5.24 3.71
CA VAL A 342 12.74 -6.35 3.60
C VAL A 342 12.85 -6.98 2.22
N GLY A 343 12.89 -8.31 2.16
CA GLY A 343 12.85 -9.03 0.89
C GLY A 343 11.67 -8.59 0.02
N LYS A 344 11.94 -8.16 -1.21
CA LYS A 344 10.90 -7.65 -2.13
C LYS A 344 9.86 -8.69 -2.50
N PHE A 345 10.29 -9.95 -2.56
CA PHE A 345 9.48 -11.14 -2.85
C PHE A 345 9.63 -12.15 -1.71
N GLU A 346 8.80 -13.18 -1.71
CA GLU A 346 9.03 -14.35 -0.85
C GLU A 346 10.42 -14.94 -1.11
N THR A 347 11.01 -15.60 -0.11
CA THR A 347 12.28 -16.30 -0.31
C THR A 347 12.11 -17.45 -1.30
N THR A 348 13.02 -17.56 -2.23
CA THR A 348 13.06 -18.52 -3.35
C THR A 348 14.37 -19.32 -3.35
N GLY A 349 14.67 -20.06 -4.42
CA GLY A 349 15.90 -20.85 -4.52
C GLY A 349 15.84 -22.16 -3.75
N THR A 350 16.89 -22.50 -3.01
CA THR A 350 17.00 -23.72 -2.22
C THR A 350 17.41 -23.40 -0.78
N ALA A 351 17.26 -24.37 0.13
CA ALA A 351 17.66 -24.21 1.53
C ALA A 351 19.15 -23.87 1.73
N SER A 352 20.01 -24.28 0.82
CA SER A 352 21.46 -24.03 0.87
C SER A 352 21.92 -22.87 -0.03
N SER A 353 21.05 -22.40 -0.91
CA SER A 353 21.31 -21.30 -1.83
C SER A 353 20.02 -20.51 -2.04
N PRO A 354 19.56 -19.78 -1.00
CA PRO A 354 18.35 -18.97 -1.09
C PRO A 354 18.53 -17.80 -2.05
N THR A 355 17.42 -17.39 -2.64
CA THR A 355 17.33 -16.19 -3.46
C THR A 355 16.06 -15.42 -3.10
N ILE A 356 15.93 -14.18 -3.57
CA ILE A 356 14.69 -13.40 -3.48
C ILE A 356 14.41 -12.85 -4.88
N LEU A 357 13.72 -13.65 -5.69
CA LEU A 357 13.55 -13.38 -7.12
C LEU A 357 12.06 -13.43 -7.53
N PRO A 358 11.63 -12.59 -8.49
CA PRO A 358 10.29 -12.65 -9.05
C PRO A 358 10.10 -13.81 -10.03
N ASN A 359 8.84 -14.17 -10.30
CA ASN A 359 8.42 -15.14 -11.31
C ASN A 359 8.98 -16.56 -11.15
N VAL A 360 9.38 -16.92 -9.96
CA VAL A 360 9.83 -18.27 -9.59
C VAL A 360 9.03 -18.78 -8.40
N SER A 361 9.02 -20.10 -8.20
CA SER A 361 8.32 -20.69 -7.06
C SER A 361 8.98 -20.28 -5.75
N SER A 362 8.18 -19.90 -4.76
CA SER A 362 8.65 -19.63 -3.40
C SER A 362 9.23 -20.90 -2.76
N LEU A 363 10.20 -20.75 -1.87
CA LEU A 363 10.83 -21.85 -1.13
C LEU A 363 9.94 -22.26 0.04
N ARG A 364 9.32 -23.43 -0.07
CA ARG A 364 8.29 -23.95 0.84
C ARG A 364 8.67 -25.33 1.37
N SER A 365 7.75 -25.94 2.11
CA SER A 365 7.90 -27.32 2.60
C SER A 365 9.06 -27.52 3.59
N GLN A 366 9.37 -26.49 4.35
CA GLN A 366 10.39 -26.50 5.41
C GLN A 366 9.75 -26.20 6.78
N LYS A 367 10.39 -26.72 7.83
CA LYS A 367 10.09 -26.35 9.21
C LYS A 367 10.60 -24.93 9.49
N VAL A 368 10.03 -24.23 10.47
CA VAL A 368 10.44 -22.87 10.84
C VAL A 368 11.93 -22.76 11.10
N SER A 369 12.56 -23.73 11.82
CA SER A 369 14.00 -23.70 12.08
C SER A 369 14.86 -23.77 10.81
N ALA A 370 14.42 -24.54 9.80
CA ALA A 370 15.12 -24.62 8.52
C ALA A 370 14.95 -23.32 7.71
N GLN A 371 13.75 -22.73 7.71
CA GLN A 371 13.49 -21.43 7.10
C GLN A 371 14.33 -20.33 7.76
N PHE A 372 14.41 -20.32 9.10
CA PHE A 372 15.24 -19.40 9.87
C PHE A 372 16.72 -19.51 9.47
N THR A 373 17.28 -20.72 9.47
CA THR A 373 18.68 -20.94 9.06
C THR A 373 18.90 -20.54 7.60
N THR A 374 17.95 -20.82 6.72
CA THR A 374 18.01 -20.42 5.31
C THR A 374 18.04 -18.91 5.13
N ALA A 375 17.21 -18.17 5.89
CA ALA A 375 17.20 -16.71 5.86
C ALA A 375 18.55 -16.11 6.26
N GLN A 376 19.21 -16.70 7.26
CA GLN A 376 20.53 -16.24 7.72
C GLN A 376 21.61 -16.38 6.64
N LEU A 377 21.49 -17.33 5.71
CA LEU A 377 22.47 -17.51 4.64
C LEU A 377 22.57 -16.32 3.70
N LEU A 378 21.49 -15.53 3.54
CA LEU A 378 21.51 -14.31 2.73
C LEU A 378 22.42 -13.22 3.30
N GLY A 379 22.77 -13.27 4.59
CA GLY A 379 23.78 -12.43 5.24
C GLY A 379 25.22 -12.92 5.04
N GLY A 380 25.45 -14.00 4.27
CA GLY A 380 26.76 -14.59 4.10
C GLY A 380 27.63 -13.90 3.04
N THR A 381 28.93 -14.17 3.11
CA THR A 381 29.93 -13.63 2.18
C THR A 381 29.68 -14.00 0.72
N THR A 382 29.02 -15.13 0.46
CA THR A 382 28.57 -15.52 -0.89
C THR A 382 27.68 -14.46 -1.53
N TYR A 383 26.87 -13.78 -0.71
CA TYR A 383 25.99 -12.68 -1.13
C TYR A 383 26.70 -11.32 -1.05
N GLY A 384 27.89 -11.25 -0.46
CA GLY A 384 28.70 -10.05 -0.27
C GLY A 384 28.26 -9.20 0.90
N VAL A 385 27.41 -9.74 1.76
CA VAL A 385 26.93 -9.06 2.96
C VAL A 385 28.00 -9.13 4.05
N SER A 386 28.21 -8.02 4.74
CA SER A 386 29.15 -7.88 5.85
C SER A 386 28.74 -8.76 7.03
N SER A 387 29.72 -9.25 7.78
CA SER A 387 29.45 -10.01 9.01
C SER A 387 28.89 -9.17 10.16
N SER A 388 28.89 -7.85 10.04
CA SER A 388 28.23 -6.93 10.99
C SER A 388 26.75 -6.74 10.69
N SER A 389 26.30 -7.06 9.48
CA SER A 389 24.89 -7.02 9.10
C SER A 389 24.21 -8.36 9.44
N ASP A 390 22.93 -8.31 9.77
CA ASP A 390 22.15 -9.47 10.21
C ASP A 390 21.00 -9.76 9.26
N SER A 391 21.08 -10.88 8.53
CA SER A 391 19.97 -11.41 7.74
C SER A 391 19.23 -12.46 8.52
N HIS A 392 17.94 -12.33 8.64
CA HIS A 392 17.10 -13.22 9.42
C HIS A 392 15.73 -13.43 8.78
N MET A 393 14.99 -14.39 9.30
CA MET A 393 13.60 -14.63 8.93
C MET A 393 12.73 -13.53 9.56
N MET A 394 11.91 -12.89 8.76
CA MET A 394 11.11 -11.71 9.12
C MET A 394 10.32 -11.90 10.42
N LYS A 395 10.41 -10.96 11.35
CA LYS A 395 9.63 -10.92 12.58
C LYS A 395 8.18 -10.47 12.30
N ASN A 396 7.28 -10.72 13.23
CA ASN A 396 5.90 -10.27 13.11
C ASN A 396 5.79 -8.74 13.19
N SER A 397 6.61 -8.09 14.02
CA SER A 397 6.75 -6.63 14.08
C SER A 397 7.26 -6.04 12.76
N GLU A 398 8.20 -6.68 12.10
CA GLU A 398 8.73 -6.22 10.80
C GLU A 398 7.71 -6.37 9.67
N TRP A 399 6.91 -7.45 9.69
CA TRP A 399 5.73 -7.57 8.84
C TRP A 399 4.78 -6.39 9.04
N GLY A 400 4.50 -6.06 10.30
CA GLY A 400 3.70 -4.91 10.67
C GLY A 400 4.26 -3.61 10.12
N ALA A 401 5.58 -3.41 10.18
CA ALA A 401 6.21 -2.19 9.65
C ALA A 401 5.96 -2.00 8.14
N ALA A 402 6.13 -3.06 7.37
CA ALA A 402 5.87 -3.01 5.93
C ALA A 402 4.37 -2.76 5.62
N THR A 403 3.47 -3.44 6.35
CA THR A 403 2.02 -3.33 6.11
C THR A 403 1.43 -2.00 6.56
N TYR A 404 1.90 -1.43 7.67
CA TYR A 404 1.44 -0.12 8.13
C TYR A 404 1.90 1.00 7.19
N LEU A 405 3.16 0.95 6.74
CA LEU A 405 3.65 1.89 5.72
C LEU A 405 2.85 1.77 4.42
N SER A 406 2.47 0.55 4.02
CA SER A 406 1.60 0.29 2.88
C SER A 406 0.24 0.99 2.98
N HIS A 407 -0.35 1.03 4.19
CA HIS A 407 -1.67 1.62 4.47
C HIS A 407 -1.60 3.07 4.93
N SER A 408 -0.59 3.80 4.47
CA SER A 408 -0.37 5.21 4.73
C SER A 408 -0.35 6.05 3.45
N LYS A 409 -0.16 7.35 3.60
CA LYS A 409 0.06 8.27 2.48
C LYS A 409 1.30 7.92 1.63
N TYR A 410 2.20 7.11 2.15
CA TYR A 410 3.45 6.69 1.49
C TYR A 410 3.36 5.33 0.80
N GLY A 411 2.24 4.63 0.92
CA GLY A 411 1.98 3.35 0.29
C GLY A 411 0.69 3.35 -0.53
N VAL A 412 0.24 2.15 -0.93
CA VAL A 412 -0.98 2.02 -1.76
C VAL A 412 -2.23 2.52 -1.05
N ASN A 413 -2.22 2.56 0.27
CA ASN A 413 -3.27 3.07 1.15
C ASN A 413 -4.66 2.44 0.89
N ARG A 414 -4.68 1.18 0.55
CA ARG A 414 -5.87 0.36 0.28
C ARG A 414 -5.51 -1.11 0.39
N GLU A 415 -6.51 -1.97 0.26
CA GLU A 415 -6.29 -3.40 0.14
C GLU A 415 -5.32 -3.73 -1.02
N VAL A 416 -4.30 -4.53 -0.75
CA VAL A 416 -3.30 -4.94 -1.73
C VAL A 416 -3.86 -6.05 -2.61
N TYR A 417 -3.61 -5.99 -3.91
CA TYR A 417 -4.01 -7.06 -4.83
C TYR A 417 -3.38 -8.39 -4.45
N ILE A 418 -4.21 -9.43 -4.45
CA ILE A 418 -3.78 -10.78 -4.08
C ILE A 418 -2.92 -11.43 -5.17
N ASN A 419 -1.80 -12.06 -4.77
CA ASN A 419 -1.13 -13.02 -5.61
C ASN A 419 -1.91 -14.34 -5.62
N ASN A 420 -2.82 -14.49 -6.57
CA ASN A 420 -3.62 -15.70 -6.78
C ASN A 420 -3.09 -16.56 -7.94
N SER A 421 -1.77 -16.57 -8.15
CA SER A 421 -1.14 -17.19 -9.32
C SER A 421 -1.25 -18.73 -9.37
N GLY A 422 -1.84 -19.34 -8.37
CA GLY A 422 -2.14 -20.77 -8.36
C GLY A 422 -0.89 -21.64 -8.30
N TYR A 423 -0.88 -22.68 -9.10
CA TYR A 423 0.17 -23.68 -9.20
C TYR A 423 1.57 -23.16 -8.84
N ASN A 424 2.23 -23.75 -7.86
CA ASN A 424 3.60 -23.48 -7.46
C ASN A 424 3.86 -22.12 -6.76
N THR A 425 2.83 -21.35 -6.42
CA THR A 425 3.02 -20.08 -5.68
C THR A 425 4.17 -19.24 -6.24
N TYR A 426 4.07 -18.86 -7.52
CA TYR A 426 5.09 -18.01 -8.15
C TYR A 426 5.07 -16.60 -7.53
N THR A 427 6.24 -16.11 -7.20
CA THR A 427 6.44 -14.80 -6.60
C THR A 427 6.16 -13.64 -7.57
N GLY A 428 5.74 -12.50 -7.04
CA GLY A 428 5.56 -11.26 -7.79
C GLY A 428 4.44 -11.32 -8.82
N ARG A 429 3.34 -11.98 -8.51
CA ARG A 429 2.17 -12.10 -9.40
C ARG A 429 0.89 -11.62 -8.74
N SER A 430 -0.11 -11.29 -9.55
CA SER A 430 -1.42 -10.87 -9.09
C SER A 430 -2.47 -11.17 -10.14
N GLY A 431 -3.67 -11.58 -9.71
CA GLY A 431 -4.83 -11.70 -10.60
C GLY A 431 -5.51 -10.38 -10.92
N GLY A 432 -5.10 -9.30 -10.28
CA GLY A 432 -5.71 -7.99 -10.45
C GLY A 432 -7.11 -7.85 -9.84
N ASN A 433 -7.51 -8.77 -8.98
CA ASN A 433 -8.69 -8.70 -8.13
C ASN A 433 -8.28 -8.67 -6.67
N VAL A 434 -8.78 -7.69 -5.94
CA VAL A 434 -8.64 -7.62 -4.50
C VAL A 434 -9.55 -8.68 -3.89
N GLY A 435 -9.03 -9.45 -2.93
CA GLY A 435 -9.82 -10.50 -2.27
C GLY A 435 -10.31 -11.65 -3.16
N GLY A 436 -9.88 -11.72 -4.42
CA GLY A 436 -10.33 -12.75 -5.36
C GLY A 436 -9.43 -13.98 -5.40
N SER A 437 -10.01 -15.18 -5.39
CA SER A 437 -9.27 -16.45 -5.52
C SER A 437 -8.99 -16.87 -6.97
N THR A 438 -9.55 -16.15 -7.95
CA THR A 438 -9.41 -16.49 -9.38
C THR A 438 -8.76 -15.34 -10.14
N PRO A 439 -7.92 -15.63 -11.14
CA PRO A 439 -7.38 -14.60 -12.02
C PRO A 439 -8.48 -13.83 -12.75
N ILE A 440 -8.19 -12.61 -13.13
CA ILE A 440 -9.14 -11.81 -13.92
C ILE A 440 -9.35 -12.41 -15.29
N ASN A 441 -10.61 -12.31 -15.79
CA ASN A 441 -10.93 -12.57 -17.19
C ASN A 441 -10.80 -11.26 -17.98
N LYS A 442 -9.83 -11.19 -18.88
CA LYS A 442 -9.61 -10.00 -19.74
C LYS A 442 -9.37 -10.39 -21.18
N THR A 443 -9.90 -9.54 -22.07
CA THR A 443 -9.50 -9.51 -23.48
C THR A 443 -8.20 -8.72 -23.59
N TYR A 444 -7.18 -9.31 -24.19
CA TYR A 444 -5.95 -8.61 -24.54
C TYR A 444 -5.55 -8.88 -25.99
N THR A 445 -4.86 -7.91 -26.58
CA THR A 445 -4.33 -8.02 -27.94
C THR A 445 -2.81 -8.17 -27.84
N ASP A 446 -2.25 -9.17 -28.47
CA ASP A 446 -0.81 -9.31 -28.62
C ASP A 446 -0.30 -8.22 -29.57
N GLN A 447 0.78 -7.51 -29.21
CA GLN A 447 1.39 -6.49 -30.09
C GLN A 447 1.90 -7.05 -31.43
N THR A 448 2.17 -8.34 -31.48
CA THR A 448 2.66 -9.01 -32.69
C THR A 448 1.53 -9.58 -33.57
N SER A 449 0.29 -9.55 -33.09
CA SER A 449 -0.87 -10.10 -33.78
C SER A 449 -2.12 -9.28 -33.47
N THR A 450 -3.02 -9.17 -34.45
CA THR A 450 -4.36 -8.59 -34.27
C THR A 450 -5.33 -9.52 -33.53
N THR A 451 -4.86 -10.69 -33.09
CA THR A 451 -5.69 -11.69 -32.43
C THR A 451 -6.01 -11.23 -31.02
N GLN A 452 -7.28 -11.11 -30.72
CA GLN A 452 -7.75 -10.86 -29.35
C GLN A 452 -7.87 -12.20 -28.61
N TYR A 453 -7.32 -12.23 -27.38
CA TYR A 453 -7.43 -13.38 -26.51
C TYR A 453 -8.35 -13.04 -25.34
N ASN A 454 -9.43 -13.78 -25.19
CA ASN A 454 -10.24 -13.81 -23.98
C ASN A 454 -9.72 -14.92 -23.10
N SER A 455 -9.05 -14.59 -22.02
CA SER A 455 -8.56 -15.61 -21.09
C SER A 455 -8.36 -15.03 -19.69
N TYR A 456 -8.38 -15.91 -18.70
CA TYR A 456 -7.91 -15.58 -17.38
C TYR A 456 -6.40 -15.31 -17.42
N GLY A 457 -5.95 -14.31 -16.70
CA GLY A 457 -4.55 -13.92 -16.66
C GLY A 457 -4.09 -13.39 -15.32
N TYR A 458 -2.79 -13.41 -15.12
CA TYR A 458 -2.11 -12.80 -13.98
C TYR A 458 -1.33 -11.58 -14.44
N TYR A 459 -1.10 -10.64 -13.54
CA TYR A 459 -0.08 -9.60 -13.73
C TYR A 459 1.24 -10.05 -13.13
N THR A 460 2.34 -9.78 -13.85
CA THR A 460 3.68 -9.94 -13.31
C THR A 460 4.04 -8.74 -12.42
N TRP A 461 5.07 -8.88 -11.61
CA TRP A 461 5.61 -7.83 -10.75
C TRP A 461 5.93 -6.51 -11.48
N ASP A 462 6.28 -6.59 -12.76
CA ASP A 462 6.57 -5.47 -13.65
C ASP A 462 5.36 -5.04 -14.50
N GLY A 463 4.18 -5.52 -14.16
CA GLY A 463 2.90 -5.03 -14.67
C GLY A 463 2.46 -5.61 -16.03
N TYR A 464 3.06 -6.68 -16.52
CA TYR A 464 2.59 -7.35 -17.73
C TYR A 464 1.54 -8.42 -17.43
N LEU A 465 0.55 -8.55 -18.31
CA LEU A 465 -0.41 -9.62 -18.25
C LEU A 465 0.19 -10.94 -18.78
N LEU A 466 0.09 -12.00 -17.99
CA LEU A 466 0.41 -13.38 -18.38
C LEU A 466 -0.86 -14.12 -18.74
N ASN A 467 -0.83 -14.88 -19.84
CA ASN A 467 -1.89 -15.82 -20.15
C ASN A 467 -1.88 -16.98 -19.14
N TYR A 468 -3.02 -17.24 -18.51
CA TYR A 468 -3.17 -18.28 -17.49
C TYR A 468 -2.78 -19.69 -18.01
N ASN A 469 -3.20 -20.02 -19.24
CA ASN A 469 -3.03 -21.37 -19.78
C ASN A 469 -1.63 -21.64 -20.33
N THR A 470 -0.97 -20.60 -20.89
CA THR A 470 0.31 -20.75 -21.58
C THR A 470 1.46 -20.18 -20.81
N ASN A 471 1.18 -19.41 -19.73
CA ASN A 471 2.16 -18.69 -18.93
C ASN A 471 3.05 -17.75 -19.79
N THR A 472 2.54 -17.29 -20.92
CA THR A 472 3.26 -16.39 -21.82
C THR A 472 2.93 -14.93 -21.51
N LYS A 473 3.96 -14.08 -21.48
CA LYS A 473 3.87 -12.65 -21.24
C LYS A 473 3.23 -11.96 -22.44
N SER A 474 2.15 -11.22 -22.21
CA SER A 474 1.58 -10.34 -23.24
C SER A 474 2.37 -9.04 -23.33
N SER A 475 2.17 -8.29 -24.40
CA SER A 475 2.74 -6.96 -24.53
C SER A 475 1.95 -5.89 -23.76
N ALA A 476 0.76 -6.22 -23.27
CA ALA A 476 -0.08 -5.29 -22.53
C ALA A 476 0.47 -5.09 -21.11
N ARG A 477 0.76 -3.84 -20.74
CA ARG A 477 1.20 -3.43 -19.40
C ARG A 477 0.08 -2.68 -18.69
N TYR A 478 -0.04 -2.96 -17.40
CA TYR A 478 -1.05 -2.36 -16.52
C TYR A 478 -0.38 -1.93 -15.21
N LEU A 479 0.54 -0.98 -15.28
CA LEU A 479 1.39 -0.55 -14.15
C LEU A 479 0.59 -0.13 -12.92
N ASN A 480 -0.61 0.40 -13.11
CA ASN A 480 -1.51 0.80 -12.02
C ASN A 480 -2.19 -0.37 -11.29
N ARG A 481 -1.89 -1.62 -11.68
CA ARG A 481 -2.44 -2.85 -11.07
C ARG A 481 -1.36 -3.76 -10.52
N VAL A 482 -0.20 -3.22 -10.24
CA VAL A 482 0.89 -3.97 -9.63
C VAL A 482 0.53 -4.31 -8.18
N ALA A 483 0.60 -5.60 -7.83
CA ALA A 483 0.24 -6.13 -6.52
C ALA A 483 1.38 -5.95 -5.53
N SER A 484 1.62 -4.74 -5.13
CA SER A 484 2.66 -4.39 -4.18
C SER A 484 2.16 -3.44 -3.11
N THR A 485 2.93 -3.28 -2.05
CA THR A 485 2.65 -2.36 -0.94
C THR A 485 2.56 -0.89 -1.35
N THR A 486 3.05 -0.53 -2.53
CA THR A 486 2.98 0.83 -3.10
C THR A 486 2.00 0.94 -4.26
N GLY A 487 1.47 -0.18 -4.78
CA GLY A 487 0.67 -0.19 -6.00
C GLY A 487 1.48 0.07 -7.28
N ASN A 488 2.81 0.13 -7.20
CA ASN A 488 3.74 0.25 -8.31
C ASN A 488 4.92 -0.74 -8.16
N ILE A 489 5.90 -0.65 -9.06
CA ILE A 489 7.00 -1.61 -9.15
C ILE A 489 7.96 -1.55 -7.95
N THR A 490 8.00 -0.46 -7.17
CA THR A 490 9.01 -0.26 -6.13
C THR A 490 8.67 -0.92 -4.79
N GLY A 491 7.40 -1.28 -4.54
CA GLY A 491 6.95 -1.88 -3.29
C GLY A 491 7.31 -3.35 -3.11
N ILE A 492 6.86 -3.91 -1.98
CA ILE A 492 7.01 -5.31 -1.61
C ILE A 492 5.83 -6.09 -2.18
N TYR A 493 6.09 -7.26 -2.73
CA TYR A 493 5.12 -8.18 -3.35
C TYR A 493 4.81 -9.35 -2.44
N ASP A 494 3.72 -10.05 -2.75
CA ASP A 494 3.30 -11.33 -2.14
C ASP A 494 2.93 -11.23 -0.65
N MET A 495 2.81 -10.02 -0.08
CA MET A 495 2.28 -9.84 1.27
C MET A 495 0.75 -10.09 1.34
N SER A 496 0.12 -10.33 0.21
CA SER A 496 -1.27 -10.74 0.06
C SER A 496 -1.33 -11.90 -0.95
N GLY A 497 -1.62 -13.11 -0.49
CA GLY A 497 -1.63 -14.32 -1.30
C GLY A 497 -0.23 -14.89 -1.58
N GLY A 498 -0.05 -15.61 -2.69
CA GLY A 498 1.19 -16.35 -2.93
C GLY A 498 1.27 -17.61 -2.07
N SER A 499 2.31 -17.80 -1.28
CA SER A 499 2.35 -18.76 -0.20
C SER A 499 2.08 -18.10 1.15
N LEU A 500 1.54 -18.87 2.09
CA LEU A 500 1.55 -18.46 3.49
C LEU A 500 3.01 -18.25 3.91
N GLU A 501 3.28 -17.21 4.68
CA GLU A 501 4.62 -16.92 5.14
C GLU A 501 4.74 -17.10 6.65
N TYR A 502 5.50 -18.10 7.12
CA TYR A 502 5.89 -18.14 8.52
C TYR A 502 6.66 -16.85 8.85
N VAL A 503 6.34 -16.28 10.00
CA VAL A 503 7.09 -15.17 10.60
C VAL A 503 7.60 -15.59 11.98
N MET A 504 8.65 -14.92 12.44
CA MET A 504 9.23 -15.14 13.74
C MET A 504 8.41 -14.43 14.83
N GLY A 505 7.23 -15.00 15.10
CA GLY A 505 6.33 -14.63 16.16
C GLY A 505 5.89 -15.90 16.89
N ASN A 506 6.13 -16.00 18.20
CA ASN A 506 6.01 -17.26 18.94
C ASN A 506 5.27 -17.11 20.26
N TYR A 507 4.49 -18.14 20.59
CA TYR A 507 3.85 -18.28 21.89
C TYR A 507 4.82 -18.85 22.92
N ASN A 508 5.21 -18.03 23.86
CA ASN A 508 5.88 -18.38 25.13
C ASN A 508 7.03 -19.38 24.98
N ASP A 509 7.93 -19.15 24.00
CA ASP A 509 9.11 -19.97 23.71
C ASP A 509 8.77 -21.45 23.40
N THR A 510 7.57 -21.69 22.92
CA THR A 510 7.10 -23.05 22.62
C THR A 510 7.59 -23.49 21.25
N ILE A 511 8.57 -24.39 21.21
CA ILE A 511 9.17 -24.87 19.95
C ILE A 511 8.23 -25.76 19.13
N SER A 512 7.40 -26.60 19.79
CA SER A 512 6.48 -27.56 19.16
C SER A 512 7.17 -28.37 18.03
N ASN A 513 6.61 -28.39 16.81
CA ASN A 513 7.14 -29.15 15.67
C ASN A 513 8.06 -28.30 14.74
N SER A 514 8.50 -27.13 15.20
CA SER A 514 9.27 -26.18 14.40
C SER A 514 10.66 -26.69 13.96
N GLY A 515 11.18 -27.73 14.62
CA GLY A 515 12.52 -28.25 14.36
C GLY A 515 13.62 -27.57 15.16
N PHE A 516 13.33 -26.53 15.92
CA PHE A 516 14.26 -25.97 16.89
C PHE A 516 14.46 -26.96 18.06
N THR A 517 15.65 -26.98 18.63
CA THR A 517 15.96 -27.68 19.90
C THR A 517 15.83 -26.74 21.10
N SER A 518 16.05 -25.46 20.88
CA SER A 518 15.77 -24.33 21.78
C SER A 518 15.42 -23.14 20.91
N MET A 519 14.70 -22.17 21.46
CA MET A 519 14.44 -20.91 20.73
C MET A 519 15.76 -20.24 20.37
N PRO A 520 15.81 -19.54 19.22
CA PRO A 520 16.94 -18.67 18.89
C PRO A 520 17.00 -17.50 19.86
N ASP A 521 18.01 -16.67 19.70
CA ASP A 521 18.18 -15.43 20.45
C ASP A 521 16.91 -14.54 20.37
N GLY A 522 16.61 -13.83 21.47
CA GLY A 522 15.40 -13.02 21.64
C GLY A 522 15.20 -11.94 20.57
N LYS A 523 16.28 -11.40 20.04
CA LYS A 523 16.24 -10.39 18.98
C LYS A 523 15.59 -10.87 17.66
N TYR A 524 15.52 -12.19 17.46
CA TYR A 524 15.02 -12.78 16.21
C TYR A 524 13.53 -13.09 16.21
N TYR A 525 12.80 -12.91 17.31
CA TYR A 525 11.37 -13.22 17.33
C TYR A 525 10.57 -12.37 18.31
N ASP A 526 9.33 -12.14 17.96
CA ASP A 526 8.36 -11.49 18.84
C ASP A 526 7.69 -12.54 19.74
N LYS A 527 7.75 -12.34 21.06
CA LYS A 527 7.22 -13.27 22.05
C LYS A 527 5.85 -12.85 22.57
N TYR A 528 4.92 -13.81 22.61
CA TYR A 528 3.57 -13.63 23.13
C TYR A 528 3.33 -14.57 24.30
N THR A 529 3.08 -14.03 25.50
CA THR A 529 3.13 -14.80 26.75
C THR A 529 1.82 -15.48 27.14
N THR A 530 0.71 -15.17 26.49
CA THR A 530 -0.60 -15.78 26.75
C THR A 530 -1.30 -16.19 25.45
N THR A 531 -2.32 -17.05 25.53
CA THR A 531 -3.12 -17.49 24.37
C THR A 531 -4.28 -16.56 24.05
N SER A 532 -4.57 -15.60 24.92
CA SER A 532 -5.56 -14.55 24.67
C SER A 532 -4.87 -13.35 24.07
N GLU A 533 -5.18 -13.03 22.82
CA GLU A 533 -4.62 -11.85 22.13
C GLU A 533 -4.85 -10.55 22.92
N LEU A 534 -6.07 -10.34 23.43
CA LEU A 534 -6.39 -9.16 24.22
C LEU A 534 -5.53 -9.06 25.49
N THR A 535 -5.19 -10.19 26.10
CA THR A 535 -4.32 -10.23 27.29
C THR A 535 -2.85 -10.10 26.92
N ALA A 536 -2.40 -10.81 25.87
CA ALA A 536 -1.02 -10.73 25.38
C ALA A 536 -0.66 -9.33 24.90
N CYS A 537 -1.61 -8.64 24.30
CA CYS A 537 -1.43 -7.29 23.72
C CYS A 537 -1.89 -6.16 24.65
N ASN A 538 -2.19 -6.49 25.92
CA ASN A 538 -2.60 -5.47 26.90
C ASN A 538 -1.50 -4.44 27.13
N GLY A 539 -1.89 -3.17 27.27
CA GLY A 539 -0.95 -2.08 27.48
C GLY A 539 -0.06 -1.75 26.27
N GLY A 540 -0.40 -2.26 25.08
CA GLY A 540 0.30 -1.90 23.84
C GLY A 540 1.48 -2.81 23.47
N VAL A 541 1.65 -3.95 24.13
CA VAL A 541 2.76 -4.89 23.85
C VAL A 541 2.83 -5.36 22.39
N CYS A 542 1.68 -5.46 21.70
CA CYS A 542 1.63 -5.85 20.28
C CYS A 542 1.39 -4.66 19.33
N TYR A 543 1.56 -3.44 19.78
CA TYR A 543 1.42 -2.29 18.89
C TYR A 543 2.44 -2.40 17.74
N GLY A 544 1.98 -2.15 16.52
CA GLY A 544 2.78 -2.28 15.31
C GLY A 544 2.91 -3.70 14.75
N HIS A 545 2.45 -4.74 15.43
CA HIS A 545 2.60 -6.12 14.95
C HIS A 545 1.53 -6.54 13.92
N GLY A 546 0.61 -5.66 13.55
CA GLY A 546 -0.51 -6.01 12.69
C GLY A 546 -1.45 -7.03 13.33
N LEU A 547 -1.74 -6.90 14.64
CA LEU A 547 -2.60 -7.78 15.43
C LEU A 547 -3.90 -7.07 15.85
N THR A 548 -4.07 -6.75 17.13
CA THR A 548 -5.30 -6.14 17.67
C THR A 548 -5.71 -4.85 16.95
N GLU A 549 -4.76 -4.04 16.52
CA GLU A 549 -5.01 -2.74 15.88
C GLU A 549 -5.65 -2.89 14.50
N THR A 550 -5.36 -3.99 13.80
CA THR A 550 -5.79 -4.24 12.42
C THR A 550 -6.58 -5.55 12.29
N ASN A 551 -7.23 -5.94 13.38
CA ASN A 551 -7.93 -7.21 13.46
C ASN A 551 -9.04 -7.34 12.43
N ALA A 552 -8.94 -8.37 11.58
CA ALA A 552 -9.89 -8.70 10.52
C ALA A 552 -10.17 -7.55 9.53
N TRP A 553 -9.19 -6.67 9.30
CA TRP A 553 -9.29 -5.68 8.23
C TRP A 553 -9.45 -6.38 6.88
N TYR A 554 -10.30 -5.83 6.01
CA TYR A 554 -10.66 -6.35 4.68
C TYR A 554 -11.25 -7.77 4.67
N GLY A 555 -11.54 -8.34 5.84
CA GLY A 555 -12.00 -9.72 5.97
C GLY A 555 -10.87 -10.75 6.07
N ASP A 556 -9.64 -10.29 6.24
CA ASP A 556 -8.46 -11.14 6.44
C ASP A 556 -8.62 -12.05 7.66
N ASP A 557 -8.10 -13.27 7.59
CA ASP A 557 -8.10 -14.20 8.73
C ASP A 557 -7.34 -13.62 9.93
N ALA A 558 -7.87 -13.82 11.13
CA ALA A 558 -7.36 -13.18 12.34
C ALA A 558 -7.27 -14.17 13.52
N LEU A 559 -6.44 -15.21 13.41
CA LEU A 559 -6.20 -16.16 14.48
C LEU A 559 -4.90 -15.85 15.24
N PHE A 560 -4.96 -16.01 16.55
CA PHE A 560 -3.82 -15.79 17.44
C PHE A 560 -3.15 -17.11 17.82
N VAL A 561 -1.86 -17.05 18.19
CA VAL A 561 -1.06 -18.21 18.61
C VAL A 561 -1.57 -18.84 19.90
N SER A 562 -1.23 -20.12 20.09
CA SER A 562 -1.62 -20.91 21.26
C SER A 562 -0.52 -21.92 21.62
N ALA A 563 -0.66 -22.60 22.77
CA ALA A 563 0.28 -23.64 23.18
C ALA A 563 0.39 -24.81 22.17
N VAL A 564 -0.68 -25.09 21.41
CA VAL A 564 -0.70 -26.16 20.38
C VAL A 564 -0.16 -25.66 19.04
N TYR A 565 -0.45 -24.41 18.72
CA TYR A 565 -0.07 -23.74 17.47
C TYR A 565 0.74 -22.46 17.80
N PRO A 566 2.01 -22.58 18.19
CA PRO A 566 2.77 -21.46 18.76
C PRO A 566 3.40 -20.52 17.74
N TRP A 567 3.30 -20.79 16.45
CA TRP A 567 3.94 -20.00 15.39
C TRP A 567 2.93 -19.27 14.52
N PHE A 568 3.16 -17.99 14.26
CA PHE A 568 2.38 -17.23 13.29
C PHE A 568 2.80 -17.53 11.85
N PHE A 569 1.83 -17.45 10.96
CA PHE A 569 2.04 -17.18 9.54
C PHE A 569 1.12 -16.07 9.06
N ARG A 570 1.47 -15.44 7.94
CA ARG A 570 0.88 -14.23 7.41
C ARG A 570 0.54 -14.37 5.93
N GLY A 571 -0.24 -13.36 5.40
CA GLY A 571 -0.43 -13.11 3.98
C GLY A 571 -1.54 -13.92 3.30
N GLY A 572 -1.95 -15.05 3.88
CA GLY A 572 -2.85 -15.99 3.23
C GLY A 572 -2.20 -16.74 2.06
N VAL A 573 -2.88 -17.75 1.51
CA VAL A 573 -2.41 -18.46 0.33
C VAL A 573 -3.21 -18.05 -0.91
N TYR A 574 -2.64 -18.20 -2.08
CA TYR A 574 -3.16 -17.78 -3.39
C TYR A 574 -4.65 -18.06 -3.63
N ASN A 575 -5.26 -19.01 -2.96
CA ASN A 575 -6.67 -19.39 -3.11
C ASN A 575 -7.54 -19.13 -1.87
N ASN A 576 -7.07 -18.37 -0.90
CA ASN A 576 -7.87 -17.96 0.26
C ASN A 576 -8.95 -16.91 -0.08
N GLY A 577 -8.88 -16.30 -1.25
CA GLY A 577 -9.85 -15.27 -1.63
C GLY A 577 -9.76 -14.05 -0.71
N SER A 578 -10.91 -13.57 -0.24
CA SER A 578 -10.99 -12.42 0.68
C SER A 578 -10.41 -12.65 2.07
N ASN A 579 -9.99 -13.86 2.39
CA ASN A 579 -9.35 -14.16 3.68
C ASN A 579 -7.82 -13.95 3.61
N ALA A 580 -7.26 -13.78 2.39
CA ALA A 580 -5.86 -13.44 2.20
C ALA A 580 -5.69 -11.92 2.12
N GLY A 581 -4.70 -11.40 2.81
CA GLY A 581 -4.38 -10.00 2.78
C GLY A 581 -3.15 -9.70 3.63
N VAL A 582 -2.67 -8.46 3.57
CA VAL A 582 -1.46 -8.06 4.30
C VAL A 582 -1.65 -8.09 5.82
N PHE A 583 -2.89 -8.05 6.31
CA PHE A 583 -3.24 -8.18 7.74
C PHE A 583 -3.66 -9.60 8.12
N ASP A 584 -3.71 -10.55 7.16
CA ASP A 584 -3.95 -11.96 7.45
C ASP A 584 -2.95 -12.47 8.48
N ARG A 585 -3.48 -13.20 9.44
CA ARG A 585 -2.69 -13.93 10.42
C ARG A 585 -3.39 -15.19 10.85
N TYR A 586 -2.62 -16.23 10.97
CA TYR A 586 -3.08 -17.53 11.42
C TYR A 586 -1.98 -18.22 12.23
N ASN A 587 -2.27 -19.36 12.84
CA ASN A 587 -1.34 -20.06 13.73
C ASN A 587 -1.06 -21.48 13.28
N ARG A 588 0.11 -22.01 13.62
CA ARG A 588 0.52 -23.38 13.34
C ARG A 588 1.57 -23.88 14.33
N ASN A 589 1.84 -25.20 14.28
CA ASN A 589 2.81 -25.84 15.16
C ASN A 589 4.27 -25.78 14.67
N GLY A 590 4.57 -25.05 13.61
CA GLY A 590 5.93 -24.87 13.06
C GLY A 590 6.40 -25.97 12.10
N ASN A 591 5.55 -26.95 11.76
CA ASN A 591 5.91 -28.04 10.87
C ASN A 591 6.02 -27.58 9.40
N ALA A 592 6.70 -28.39 8.59
CA ALA A 592 6.77 -28.21 7.15
C ALA A 592 5.38 -28.36 6.49
N ASN A 593 5.09 -27.50 5.51
CA ASN A 593 3.88 -27.59 4.72
C ASN A 593 4.14 -27.03 3.29
N ASN A 594 3.48 -27.61 2.30
CA ASN A 594 3.66 -27.25 0.90
C ASN A 594 3.09 -25.86 0.51
N ASN A 595 2.33 -25.22 1.40
CA ASN A 595 1.82 -23.87 1.20
C ASN A 595 2.56 -22.82 2.06
N LEU A 596 3.54 -23.23 2.88
CA LEU A 596 4.23 -22.38 3.84
C LEU A 596 5.66 -22.07 3.39
N GLY A 597 5.88 -20.83 2.98
CA GLY A 597 7.15 -20.20 2.72
C GLY A 597 7.55 -19.25 3.86
N PHE A 598 8.38 -18.28 3.54
CA PHE A 598 8.86 -17.26 4.46
C PHE A 598 9.50 -16.10 3.70
N ARG A 599 9.72 -15.01 4.41
CA ARG A 599 10.42 -13.81 3.92
C ARG A 599 11.63 -13.53 4.79
N SER A 600 12.67 -12.95 4.18
CA SER A 600 13.88 -12.54 4.87
C SER A 600 13.92 -11.02 5.04
N SER A 601 14.41 -10.58 6.19
CA SER A 601 14.78 -9.20 6.50
C SER A 601 16.30 -9.10 6.65
N LEU A 602 16.83 -7.87 6.47
CA LEU A 602 18.24 -7.57 6.68
C LEU A 602 18.36 -6.27 7.49
N VAL A 603 19.00 -6.37 8.63
CA VAL A 603 19.45 -5.24 9.46
C VAL A 603 20.90 -4.97 9.14
N VAL A 604 21.22 -3.73 8.77
CA VAL A 604 22.56 -3.29 8.45
C VAL A 604 23.16 -2.57 9.66
N ASP A 605 24.38 -2.87 10.02
CA ASP A 605 25.08 -2.21 11.11
C ASP A 605 25.19 -0.70 10.85
N GLY A 606 24.81 0.09 11.87
CA GLY A 606 24.72 1.54 11.75
C GLY A 606 23.42 2.04 11.10
N ALA A 607 22.45 1.14 10.85
CA ALA A 607 21.13 1.50 10.33
C ALA A 607 20.30 2.29 11.35
#